data_c3f26bc6574b934b45c0eae09769993a
#
_entry.id   c3f26bc6574b934b45c0eae09769993a
#
_cell.length_a   1.000
_cell.length_b   1.000
_cell.length_c   1.000
_cell.angle_alpha   90.00
_cell.angle_beta   90.00
_cell.angle_gamma   90.00
#
_symmetry.space_group_name_H-M   'P 1'
#
loop_
_entity.id
_entity.type
_entity.pdbx_description
1 polymer ?
#
loop_
_entity_poly.entity_id
_entity_poly.type
_entity_poly.pdbx_seq_one_letter_code
_entity_poly.pdbx_strand_id
1 'polypeptide(L)'
;MPASEKRFGCLGVFIVVLLCLSLLFNFLFLVGSLFGLGSGGPDKFRENTLAPGEKNVSAKIAVIRLGGLISSGDMGLSVGATPEEMKQQFKQALEDKDVRAIVLAIDSPGGEVTASDDIYNIIRKARDRKKIVVSMGAMAASGGYYAALGGSHIIARDTTFTGSIGVIMQTLNYADLFGKVGLQMVTFKSGKMKDMLSGSRPSTPEERDYVQNLVMQTYGKFVGIVAAERNIPEDALRNGVADGRVLSGKDALEAKLIDQLGDLDDAVKKAIELGGAPGATVVEYRAIESFGRLLRIFGKAD
;
A
#
# COMPACT_ATOMS: atom_id res chain seq x y z
N MET A 1 1.85 -57.61 -41.58
CA MET A 1 2.99 -57.11 -40.80
C MET A 1 3.80 -56.18 -41.69
N PRO A 2 4.24 -54.99 -41.28
CA PRO A 2 4.40 -54.35 -40.01
C PRO A 2 3.92 -52.86 -40.05
N ALA A 3 3.16 -52.41 -39.08
CA ALA A 3 2.78 -50.98 -38.96
C ALA A 3 2.84 -50.44 -37.51
N SER A 4 3.51 -51.13 -36.56
CA SER A 4 3.51 -50.73 -35.14
C SER A 4 4.77 -49.99 -34.67
N GLU A 5 5.87 -50.03 -35.41
CA GLU A 5 7.14 -49.45 -34.93
C GLU A 5 7.24 -47.92 -35.02
N LYS A 6 6.52 -47.27 -35.94
CA LYS A 6 6.65 -45.81 -36.13
C LYS A 6 5.90 -44.95 -35.09
N ARG A 7 4.90 -45.48 -34.41
CA ARG A 7 4.14 -44.71 -33.38
C ARG A 7 4.87 -44.61 -32.05
N PHE A 8 5.69 -45.58 -31.69
CA PHE A 8 6.52 -45.54 -30.49
C PHE A 8 7.67 -44.51 -30.58
N GLY A 9 8.21 -44.28 -31.76
CA GLY A 9 9.28 -43.32 -32.01
C GLY A 9 8.87 -41.86 -31.75
N CYS A 10 7.70 -41.44 -32.22
CA CYS A 10 7.21 -40.06 -32.00
C CYS A 10 6.88 -39.78 -30.51
N LEU A 11 6.27 -40.74 -29.81
CA LEU A 11 5.97 -40.61 -28.37
C LEU A 11 7.27 -40.61 -27.56
N GLY A 12 8.25 -41.44 -27.91
CA GLY A 12 9.56 -41.45 -27.25
C GLY A 12 10.32 -40.12 -27.43
N VAL A 13 10.31 -39.57 -28.66
CA VAL A 13 10.91 -38.25 -28.90
C VAL A 13 10.22 -37.16 -28.14
N PHE A 14 8.88 -37.18 -28.05
CA PHE A 14 8.11 -36.18 -27.26
C PHE A 14 8.43 -36.27 -25.76
N ILE A 15 8.51 -37.49 -25.20
CA ILE A 15 8.89 -37.69 -23.79
C ILE A 15 10.33 -37.22 -23.52
N VAL A 16 11.27 -37.50 -24.43
CA VAL A 16 12.66 -37.03 -24.27
C VAL A 16 12.75 -35.52 -24.32
N VAL A 17 12.01 -34.86 -25.21
CA VAL A 17 11.94 -33.37 -25.27
C VAL A 17 11.38 -32.79 -23.97
N LEU A 18 10.29 -33.36 -23.45
CA LEU A 18 9.72 -32.93 -22.15
C LEU A 18 10.69 -33.13 -21.00
N LEU A 19 11.42 -34.26 -20.97
CA LEU A 19 12.45 -34.50 -19.95
C LEU A 19 13.60 -33.51 -20.05
N CYS A 20 14.09 -33.24 -21.27
CA CYS A 20 15.14 -32.24 -21.48
C CYS A 20 14.68 -30.81 -21.05
N LEU A 21 13.46 -30.43 -21.38
CA LEU A 21 12.89 -29.16 -20.95
C LEU A 21 12.75 -29.09 -19.41
N SER A 22 12.29 -30.16 -18.78
CA SER A 22 12.21 -30.27 -17.32
C SER A 22 13.57 -30.17 -16.65
N LEU A 23 14.57 -30.88 -17.17
CA LEU A 23 15.95 -30.84 -16.68
C LEU A 23 16.57 -29.44 -16.85
N LEU A 24 16.37 -28.82 -18.01
CA LEU A 24 16.81 -27.45 -18.28
C LEU A 24 16.15 -26.45 -17.29
N PHE A 25 14.85 -26.59 -17.08
CA PHE A 25 14.11 -25.75 -16.12
C PHE A 25 14.61 -25.94 -14.68
N ASN A 26 14.80 -27.21 -14.24
CA ASN A 26 15.35 -27.50 -12.91
C ASN A 26 16.81 -27.03 -12.78
N PHE A 27 17.62 -27.13 -13.83
CA PHE A 27 18.99 -26.62 -13.85
C PHE A 27 19.01 -25.09 -13.74
N LEU A 28 18.19 -24.38 -14.51
CA LEU A 28 18.05 -22.92 -14.44
C LEU A 28 17.54 -22.48 -13.05
N PHE A 29 16.62 -23.23 -12.45
CA PHE A 29 16.13 -22.99 -11.10
C PHE A 29 17.24 -23.21 -10.05
N LEU A 30 18.02 -24.28 -10.16
CA LEU A 30 19.16 -24.57 -9.30
C LEU A 30 20.25 -23.51 -9.41
N VAL A 31 20.60 -23.13 -10.64
CA VAL A 31 21.57 -22.05 -10.90
C VAL A 31 21.04 -20.73 -10.33
N GLY A 32 19.76 -20.41 -10.56
CA GLY A 32 19.12 -19.23 -10.00
C GLY A 32 19.17 -19.21 -8.46
N SER A 33 18.98 -20.35 -7.81
CA SER A 33 19.05 -20.45 -6.34
C SER A 33 20.49 -20.37 -5.81
N LEU A 34 21.46 -20.98 -6.50
CA LEU A 34 22.88 -20.94 -6.14
C LEU A 34 23.53 -19.56 -6.31
N PHE A 35 23.10 -18.79 -7.30
CA PHE A 35 23.59 -17.44 -7.54
C PHE A 35 22.75 -16.35 -6.88
N GLY A 36 21.86 -16.71 -5.95
CA GLY A 36 21.07 -15.75 -5.20
C GLY A 36 20.01 -14.99 -6.03
N LEU A 37 19.72 -15.46 -7.25
CA LEU A 37 18.71 -14.85 -8.12
C LEU A 37 17.29 -15.02 -7.58
N GLY A 38 17.12 -15.80 -6.49
CA GLY A 38 15.82 -16.03 -5.84
C GLY A 38 15.75 -15.63 -4.36
N SER A 39 16.86 -15.23 -3.74
CA SER A 39 16.89 -14.90 -2.32
C SER A 39 17.36 -13.47 -2.10
N GLY A 40 16.48 -12.63 -1.62
CA GLY A 40 16.76 -11.27 -1.26
C GLY A 40 15.97 -10.32 -2.14
N GLY A 41 14.95 -9.70 -1.55
CA GLY A 41 14.47 -8.46 -2.13
C GLY A 41 15.65 -7.51 -2.28
N PRO A 42 15.68 -6.64 -3.27
CA PRO A 42 16.73 -5.67 -3.37
C PRO A 42 16.70 -4.84 -2.09
N ASP A 43 17.77 -4.90 -1.33
CA ASP A 43 17.94 -4.02 -0.17
C ASP A 43 17.96 -2.54 -0.59
N LYS A 44 17.95 -2.26 -1.89
CA LYS A 44 17.97 -0.91 -2.46
C LYS A 44 17.04 -0.79 -3.68
N PHE A 45 16.33 0.33 -3.72
CA PHE A 45 15.58 0.77 -4.90
C PHE A 45 16.52 1.48 -5.87
N ARG A 46 16.23 1.37 -7.16
CA ARG A 46 16.93 2.14 -8.18
C ARG A 46 16.45 3.60 -8.15
N GLU A 47 17.40 4.52 -8.14
CA GLU A 47 17.10 5.94 -8.33
C GLU A 47 16.85 6.24 -9.80
N ASN A 48 15.71 6.86 -10.08
CA ASN A 48 15.36 7.39 -11.38
C ASN A 48 15.29 8.92 -11.28
N THR A 49 16.11 9.64 -12.04
CA THR A 49 16.12 11.10 -12.03
C THR A 49 14.85 11.64 -12.68
N LEU A 50 14.04 12.37 -11.92
CA LEU A 50 12.86 13.08 -12.39
C LEU A 50 13.22 14.48 -12.91
N ALA A 51 14.08 15.18 -12.18
CA ALA A 51 14.61 16.48 -12.60
C ALA A 51 16.11 16.58 -12.25
N PRO A 52 16.96 16.97 -13.21
CA PRO A 52 18.38 17.16 -12.94
C PRO A 52 18.60 18.38 -12.02
N GLY A 53 19.55 18.25 -11.12
CA GLY A 53 20.02 19.35 -10.29
C GLY A 53 21.03 20.26 -10.99
N GLU A 54 21.49 21.24 -10.26
CA GLU A 54 22.57 22.13 -10.73
C GLU A 54 23.92 21.41 -10.72
N LYS A 55 24.84 21.84 -11.59
CA LYS A 55 26.20 21.32 -11.62
C LYS A 55 26.89 21.55 -10.26
N ASN A 56 27.55 20.51 -9.76
CA ASN A 56 28.27 20.49 -8.47
C ASN A 56 27.38 20.53 -7.21
N VAL A 57 26.07 20.31 -7.32
CA VAL A 57 25.18 20.14 -6.20
C VAL A 57 24.91 18.63 -6.02
N SER A 58 25.38 18.03 -4.91
CA SER A 58 25.10 16.62 -4.60
C SER A 58 23.77 16.42 -3.93
N ALA A 59 23.13 17.49 -3.43
CA ALA A 59 21.85 17.40 -2.71
C ALA A 59 20.74 16.79 -3.57
N LYS A 60 19.92 15.96 -2.92
CA LYS A 60 18.79 15.26 -3.55
C LYS A 60 17.48 15.53 -2.80
N ILE A 61 16.39 15.52 -3.55
CA ILE A 61 15.03 15.33 -3.02
C ILE A 61 14.56 13.95 -3.46
N ALA A 62 14.25 13.07 -2.50
CA ALA A 62 13.75 11.74 -2.81
C ALA A 62 12.23 11.76 -2.92
N VAL A 63 11.69 11.28 -4.04
CA VAL A 63 10.27 11.07 -4.25
C VAL A 63 9.96 9.60 -3.97
N ILE A 64 9.08 9.37 -2.99
CA ILE A 64 8.56 8.06 -2.62
C ILE A 64 7.09 8.03 -3.01
N ARG A 65 6.63 6.96 -3.68
CA ARG A 65 5.23 6.82 -4.08
C ARG A 65 4.49 5.86 -3.17
N LEU A 66 3.30 6.29 -2.73
CA LEU A 66 2.31 5.46 -2.08
C LEU A 66 1.09 5.40 -3.00
N GLY A 67 0.97 4.33 -3.78
CA GLY A 67 -0.08 4.17 -4.78
C GLY A 67 -0.97 2.95 -4.55
N GLY A 68 -2.21 3.02 -5.01
CA GLY A 68 -3.15 1.90 -4.97
C GLY A 68 -3.65 1.57 -3.56
N LEU A 69 -4.18 0.34 -3.39
CA LEU A 69 -4.74 -0.12 -2.13
C LEU A 69 -3.64 -0.37 -1.10
N ILE A 70 -3.86 0.07 0.15
CA ILE A 70 -2.94 -0.19 1.26
C ILE A 70 -3.29 -1.57 1.88
N SER A 71 -2.30 -2.48 1.95
CA SER A 71 -2.49 -3.82 2.53
C SER A 71 -1.25 -4.32 3.26
N SER A 72 -1.45 -5.25 4.21
CA SER A 72 -0.38 -5.86 5.00
C SER A 72 0.42 -6.91 4.22
N GLY A 73 -0.13 -7.45 3.13
CA GLY A 73 0.44 -8.54 2.36
C GLY A 73 0.58 -8.24 0.88
N ASP A 74 1.46 -8.97 0.25
CA ASP A 74 1.55 -9.01 -1.21
C ASP A 74 0.30 -9.74 -1.75
N MET A 75 -0.66 -8.98 -2.28
CA MET A 75 -1.89 -9.52 -2.87
C MET A 75 -1.65 -10.12 -4.28
N GLY A 76 -0.43 -10.53 -4.58
CA GLY A 76 -0.04 -11.19 -5.81
C GLY A 76 0.01 -10.21 -7.00
N LEU A 77 -1.09 -10.10 -7.74
CA LEU A 77 -1.21 -9.22 -8.92
C LEU A 77 -1.64 -7.79 -8.59
N SER A 78 -1.95 -7.49 -7.32
CA SER A 78 -2.43 -6.16 -6.92
C SER A 78 -1.28 -5.18 -6.77
N VAL A 79 -1.30 -4.12 -7.56
CA VAL A 79 -0.42 -2.96 -7.40
C VAL A 79 -0.96 -2.15 -6.21
N GLY A 80 -0.33 -2.29 -5.05
CA GLY A 80 -0.70 -1.59 -3.83
C GLY A 80 0.51 -1.26 -2.97
N ALA A 81 0.32 -0.43 -1.96
CA ALA A 81 1.36 -0.06 -1.02
C ALA A 81 1.36 -1.01 0.19
N THR A 82 2.54 -1.48 0.58
CA THR A 82 2.73 -2.27 1.79
C THR A 82 3.63 -1.56 2.80
N PRO A 83 3.43 -1.78 4.12
CA PRO A 83 4.30 -1.23 5.14
C PRO A 83 5.77 -1.59 4.95
N GLU A 84 6.05 -2.83 4.51
CA GLU A 84 7.43 -3.29 4.33
C GLU A 84 8.13 -2.56 3.19
N GLU A 85 7.46 -2.36 2.04
CA GLU A 85 8.02 -1.60 0.93
C GLU A 85 8.25 -0.14 1.32
N MET A 86 7.28 0.50 1.98
CA MET A 86 7.42 1.86 2.48
C MET A 86 8.60 1.98 3.45
N LYS A 87 8.73 1.05 4.40
CA LYS A 87 9.84 1.01 5.36
C LYS A 87 11.20 0.95 4.67
N GLN A 88 11.34 0.13 3.64
CA GLN A 88 12.59 0.00 2.88
C GLN A 88 12.91 1.27 2.10
N GLN A 89 11.95 1.89 1.42
CA GLN A 89 12.14 3.15 0.69
C GLN A 89 12.54 4.28 1.65
N PHE A 90 11.82 4.43 2.76
CA PHE A 90 12.17 5.43 3.78
C PHE A 90 13.54 5.17 4.40
N LYS A 91 13.88 3.91 4.69
CA LYS A 91 15.22 3.55 5.18
C LYS A 91 16.31 4.01 4.22
N GLN A 92 16.19 3.70 2.92
CA GLN A 92 17.14 4.13 1.90
C GLN A 92 17.27 5.66 1.86
N ALA A 93 16.14 6.39 1.85
CA ALA A 93 16.14 7.84 1.83
C ALA A 93 16.77 8.46 3.08
N LEU A 94 16.59 7.84 4.24
CA LEU A 94 17.15 8.31 5.50
C LEU A 94 18.66 8.04 5.63
N GLU A 95 19.16 6.94 5.05
CA GLU A 95 20.57 6.55 5.07
C GLU A 95 21.41 7.32 4.04
N ASP A 96 20.82 7.77 2.93
CA ASP A 96 21.51 8.60 1.94
C ASP A 96 21.72 10.02 2.49
N LYS A 97 22.99 10.41 2.67
CA LYS A 97 23.39 11.73 3.21
C LYS A 97 23.08 12.89 2.25
N ASP A 98 23.01 12.61 0.96
CA ASP A 98 22.69 13.60 -0.05
C ASP A 98 21.20 13.91 -0.13
N VAL A 99 20.32 13.01 0.31
CA VAL A 99 18.88 13.25 0.42
C VAL A 99 18.61 14.24 1.57
N ARG A 100 18.14 15.43 1.22
CA ARG A 100 17.89 16.55 2.17
C ARG A 100 16.44 16.60 2.65
N ALA A 101 15.49 16.21 1.81
CA ALA A 101 14.09 16.09 2.14
C ALA A 101 13.43 14.99 1.29
N ILE A 102 12.24 14.59 1.67
CA ILE A 102 11.46 13.57 0.99
C ILE A 102 10.14 14.19 0.53
N VAL A 103 9.72 13.87 -0.69
CA VAL A 103 8.36 14.08 -1.17
C VAL A 103 7.66 12.74 -1.16
N LEU A 104 6.56 12.63 -0.40
CA LEU A 104 5.69 11.46 -0.41
C LEU A 104 4.51 11.73 -1.33
N ALA A 105 4.53 11.14 -2.52
CA ALA A 105 3.45 11.25 -3.50
C ALA A 105 2.41 10.15 -3.23
N ILE A 106 1.21 10.54 -2.81
CA ILE A 106 0.11 9.62 -2.46
C ILE A 106 -0.96 9.66 -3.54
N ASP A 107 -1.32 8.48 -4.05
CA ASP A 107 -2.50 8.27 -4.90
C ASP A 107 -3.18 6.94 -4.49
N SER A 108 -3.98 6.99 -3.41
CA SER A 108 -4.52 5.82 -2.73
C SER A 108 -5.92 6.07 -2.16
N PRO A 109 -6.87 5.13 -2.34
CA PRO A 109 -8.16 5.17 -1.66
C PRO A 109 -8.07 4.79 -0.17
N GLY A 110 -6.90 4.37 0.31
CA GLY A 110 -6.69 3.76 1.61
C GLY A 110 -6.66 2.24 1.56
N GLY A 111 -7.10 1.58 2.62
CA GLY A 111 -7.09 0.12 2.70
C GLY A 111 -7.14 -0.39 4.14
N GLU A 112 -6.35 -1.42 4.44
CA GLU A 112 -6.32 -2.04 5.75
C GLU A 112 -5.88 -1.06 6.85
N VAL A 113 -6.59 -1.10 7.97
CA VAL A 113 -6.35 -0.21 9.10
C VAL A 113 -4.93 -0.36 9.64
N THR A 114 -4.51 -1.59 9.93
CA THR A 114 -3.19 -1.85 10.52
C THR A 114 -2.06 -1.45 9.58
N ALA A 115 -2.18 -1.77 8.30
CA ALA A 115 -1.18 -1.37 7.31
C ALA A 115 -1.08 0.16 7.17
N SER A 116 -2.21 0.86 7.22
CA SER A 116 -2.25 2.34 7.19
C SER A 116 -1.61 2.95 8.43
N ASP A 117 -1.86 2.37 9.60
CA ASP A 117 -1.24 2.78 10.87
C ASP A 117 0.27 2.55 10.89
N ASP A 118 0.72 1.41 10.38
CA ASP A 118 2.16 1.09 10.26
C ASP A 118 2.87 2.06 9.32
N ILE A 119 2.27 2.36 8.17
CA ILE A 119 2.81 3.34 7.21
C ILE A 119 2.87 4.74 7.84
N TYR A 120 1.79 5.19 8.50
CA TYR A 120 1.81 6.45 9.23
C TYR A 120 2.96 6.52 10.23
N ASN A 121 3.15 5.47 11.03
CA ASN A 121 4.21 5.40 12.03
C ASN A 121 5.61 5.42 11.41
N ILE A 122 5.81 4.79 10.25
CA ILE A 122 7.07 4.85 9.49
C ILE A 122 7.36 6.29 9.06
N ILE A 123 6.37 6.95 8.45
CA ILE A 123 6.50 8.33 7.97
C ILE A 123 6.75 9.29 9.13
N ARG A 124 5.98 9.20 10.20
CA ARG A 124 6.12 10.04 11.40
C ARG A 124 7.51 9.95 12.03
N LYS A 125 8.05 8.73 12.17
CA LYS A 125 9.42 8.53 12.67
C LYS A 125 10.48 9.07 11.71
N ALA A 126 10.25 8.97 10.40
CA ALA A 126 11.16 9.50 9.40
C ALA A 126 11.16 11.05 9.38
N ARG A 127 10.02 11.69 9.64
CA ARG A 127 9.83 13.14 9.75
C ARG A 127 10.75 13.79 10.78
N ASP A 128 11.09 13.08 11.85
CA ASP A 128 12.00 13.57 12.89
C ASP A 128 13.45 13.69 12.41
N ARG A 129 13.81 13.01 11.31
CA ARG A 129 15.15 12.99 10.74
C ARG A 129 15.27 13.84 9.47
N LYS A 130 14.28 13.81 8.61
CA LYS A 130 14.23 14.57 7.35
C LYS A 130 12.83 15.12 7.12
N LYS A 131 12.71 16.33 6.61
CA LYS A 131 11.40 16.92 6.27
C LYS A 131 10.71 16.09 5.20
N ILE A 132 9.41 15.86 5.38
CA ILE A 132 8.57 15.08 4.47
C ILE A 132 7.43 15.96 4.01
N VAL A 133 7.40 16.28 2.73
CA VAL A 133 6.29 16.99 2.09
C VAL A 133 5.40 15.96 1.41
N VAL A 134 4.13 15.94 1.76
CA VAL A 134 3.14 15.07 1.13
C VAL A 134 2.54 15.79 -0.08
N SER A 135 2.49 15.12 -1.22
CA SER A 135 1.75 15.53 -2.42
C SER A 135 0.63 14.54 -2.69
N MET A 136 -0.60 14.99 -2.56
CA MET A 136 -1.77 14.15 -2.88
C MET A 136 -2.09 14.26 -4.38
N GLY A 137 -2.19 13.10 -5.04
CA GLY A 137 -2.57 12.97 -6.45
C GLY A 137 -4.08 13.11 -6.67
N ALA A 138 -4.65 12.21 -7.46
CA ALA A 138 -6.09 12.18 -7.68
C ALA A 138 -6.85 11.82 -6.39
N MET A 139 -6.26 10.94 -5.57
CA MET A 139 -6.89 10.47 -4.34
C MET A 139 -5.86 10.25 -3.21
N ALA A 140 -6.20 10.70 -2.00
CA ALA A 140 -5.51 10.35 -0.75
C ALA A 140 -6.58 10.30 0.36
N ALA A 141 -7.39 9.25 0.36
CA ALA A 141 -8.57 9.14 1.21
C ALA A 141 -8.42 8.00 2.23
N SER A 142 -9.16 8.08 3.34
CA SER A 142 -9.16 7.05 4.38
C SER A 142 -7.73 6.69 4.85
N GLY A 143 -7.28 5.44 4.70
CA GLY A 143 -5.90 5.04 4.99
C GLY A 143 -4.83 5.85 4.26
N GLY A 144 -5.11 6.37 3.06
CA GLY A 144 -4.22 7.28 2.33
C GLY A 144 -4.07 8.64 3.02
N TYR A 145 -5.17 9.19 3.55
CA TYR A 145 -5.13 10.40 4.39
C TYR A 145 -4.46 10.12 5.74
N TYR A 146 -4.75 8.97 6.33
CA TYR A 146 -4.10 8.54 7.56
C TYR A 146 -2.57 8.52 7.43
N ALA A 147 -2.06 7.94 6.35
CA ALA A 147 -0.62 7.94 6.04
C ALA A 147 -0.06 9.35 5.83
N ALA A 148 -0.82 10.23 5.14
CA ALA A 148 -0.43 11.61 4.87
C ALA A 148 -0.18 12.43 6.15
N LEU A 149 -0.90 12.14 7.24
CA LEU A 149 -0.74 12.79 8.54
C LEU A 149 0.66 12.62 9.14
N GLY A 150 1.42 11.61 8.72
CA GLY A 150 2.82 11.44 9.12
C GLY A 150 3.78 12.48 8.54
N GLY A 151 3.38 13.24 7.52
CA GLY A 151 4.20 14.25 6.86
C GLY A 151 4.43 15.52 7.68
N SER A 152 5.35 16.37 7.19
CA SER A 152 5.65 17.69 7.78
C SER A 152 4.78 18.81 7.18
N HIS A 153 4.31 18.61 5.94
CA HIS A 153 3.51 19.55 5.17
C HIS A 153 2.72 18.80 4.12
N ILE A 154 1.44 19.10 3.99
CA ILE A 154 0.51 18.36 3.14
C ILE A 154 -0.02 19.28 2.04
N ILE A 155 0.21 18.90 0.79
CA ILE A 155 -0.26 19.61 -0.40
C ILE A 155 -1.20 18.71 -1.18
N ALA A 156 -2.33 19.25 -1.63
CA ALA A 156 -3.27 18.57 -2.50
C ALA A 156 -3.72 19.48 -3.65
N ARG A 157 -4.15 18.91 -4.76
CA ARG A 157 -4.86 19.68 -5.78
C ARG A 157 -6.25 20.03 -5.28
N ASP A 158 -6.84 21.09 -5.80
CA ASP A 158 -8.21 21.47 -5.50
C ASP A 158 -9.22 20.36 -5.78
N THR A 159 -8.96 19.57 -6.84
CA THR A 159 -9.78 18.43 -7.28
C THR A 159 -9.42 17.08 -6.63
N THR A 160 -8.39 17.02 -5.77
CA THR A 160 -8.02 15.79 -5.06
C THR A 160 -9.18 15.30 -4.20
N PHE A 161 -9.46 14.00 -4.23
CA PHE A 161 -10.36 13.37 -3.26
C PHE A 161 -9.57 12.93 -2.02
N THR A 162 -9.95 13.46 -0.84
CA THR A 162 -9.28 13.19 0.44
C THR A 162 -10.27 13.08 1.59
N GLY A 163 -9.81 13.15 2.85
CA GLY A 163 -10.65 12.93 4.01
C GLY A 163 -11.07 11.48 4.13
N SER A 164 -12.37 11.16 4.03
CA SER A 164 -12.91 9.83 4.33
C SER A 164 -12.40 9.31 5.69
N ILE A 165 -12.46 10.21 6.70
CA ILE A 165 -12.03 9.91 8.07
C ILE A 165 -13.12 9.04 8.70
N GLY A 166 -12.95 7.73 8.54
CA GLY A 166 -13.93 6.74 8.94
C GLY A 166 -13.39 5.33 8.88
N VAL A 167 -14.12 4.41 9.48
CA VAL A 167 -13.81 2.97 9.50
C VAL A 167 -15.07 2.19 9.17
N ILE A 168 -14.97 1.23 8.29
CA ILE A 168 -16.04 0.31 7.94
C ILE A 168 -15.59 -1.14 8.15
N MET A 169 -16.54 -1.99 8.54
CA MET A 169 -16.40 -3.44 8.51
C MET A 169 -17.62 -4.01 7.81
N GLN A 170 -17.41 -4.77 6.74
CA GLN A 170 -18.50 -5.30 5.93
C GLN A 170 -18.40 -6.81 5.82
N THR A 171 -19.54 -7.48 5.87
CA THR A 171 -19.68 -8.90 5.54
C THR A 171 -20.91 -9.10 4.66
N LEU A 172 -20.83 -10.02 3.72
CA LEU A 172 -21.95 -10.37 2.86
C LEU A 172 -22.82 -11.41 3.58
N ASN A 173 -24.13 -11.15 3.72
CA ASN A 173 -25.09 -12.15 4.19
C ASN A 173 -25.72 -12.84 2.99
N TYR A 174 -25.59 -14.16 2.92
CA TYR A 174 -26.10 -15.04 1.85
C TYR A 174 -27.03 -16.14 2.39
N ALA A 175 -27.49 -16.07 3.67
CA ALA A 175 -28.33 -17.08 4.30
C ALA A 175 -29.62 -17.36 3.52
N ASP A 176 -30.31 -16.29 3.11
CA ASP A 176 -31.56 -16.41 2.35
C ASP A 176 -31.37 -17.00 0.95
N LEU A 177 -30.23 -16.70 0.31
CA LEU A 177 -29.85 -17.26 -0.99
C LEU A 177 -29.65 -18.79 -0.83
N PHE A 178 -28.91 -19.22 0.18
CA PHE A 178 -28.68 -20.64 0.46
C PHE A 178 -29.99 -21.38 0.72
N GLY A 179 -30.90 -20.80 1.50
CA GLY A 179 -32.23 -21.36 1.72
C GLY A 179 -33.03 -21.58 0.43
N LYS A 180 -32.97 -20.60 -0.51
CA LYS A 180 -33.66 -20.69 -1.81
C LYS A 180 -33.12 -21.81 -2.72
N VAL A 181 -31.84 -22.14 -2.62
CA VAL A 181 -31.22 -23.22 -3.43
C VAL A 181 -31.10 -24.55 -2.65
N GLY A 182 -31.74 -24.66 -1.47
CA GLY A 182 -31.75 -25.87 -0.66
C GLY A 182 -30.42 -26.19 0.05
N LEU A 183 -29.52 -25.22 0.20
CA LEU A 183 -28.27 -25.37 0.93
C LEU A 183 -28.47 -24.92 2.38
N GLN A 184 -27.83 -25.62 3.31
CA GLN A 184 -27.83 -25.29 4.72
C GLN A 184 -26.41 -25.38 5.27
N MET A 185 -25.95 -24.29 5.91
CA MET A 185 -24.67 -24.29 6.61
C MET A 185 -24.83 -24.86 8.00
N VAL A 186 -24.10 -25.92 8.33
CA VAL A 186 -24.05 -26.51 9.68
C VAL A 186 -22.74 -26.10 10.33
N THR A 187 -22.84 -25.36 11.44
CA THR A 187 -21.65 -24.81 12.13
C THR A 187 -21.52 -25.39 13.52
N PHE A 188 -20.39 -26.04 13.80
CA PHE A 188 -19.97 -26.43 15.14
C PHE A 188 -18.97 -25.42 15.65
N LYS A 189 -19.19 -24.79 16.81
CA LYS A 189 -18.37 -23.70 17.33
C LYS A 189 -18.06 -23.83 18.81
N SER A 190 -16.87 -23.44 19.20
CA SER A 190 -16.40 -23.49 20.60
C SER A 190 -16.98 -22.38 21.50
N GLY A 191 -17.60 -21.37 20.93
CA GLY A 191 -18.19 -20.26 21.66
C GLY A 191 -19.16 -19.46 20.80
N LYS A 192 -20.14 -18.78 21.46
CA LYS A 192 -21.25 -18.10 20.77
C LYS A 192 -20.83 -17.06 19.73
N MET A 193 -19.70 -16.37 19.96
CA MET A 193 -19.20 -15.29 19.09
C MET A 193 -18.25 -15.76 17.98
N LYS A 194 -17.91 -17.09 17.92
CA LYS A 194 -16.87 -17.57 17.00
C LYS A 194 -17.22 -17.40 15.53
N ASP A 195 -18.49 -17.34 15.19
CA ASP A 195 -19.04 -17.15 13.85
C ASP A 195 -19.77 -15.81 13.67
N MET A 196 -19.48 -14.81 14.49
CA MET A 196 -20.19 -13.52 14.52
C MET A 196 -20.19 -12.75 13.21
N LEU A 197 -19.21 -12.98 12.32
CA LEU A 197 -19.13 -12.35 11.00
C LEU A 197 -19.49 -13.32 9.87
N SER A 198 -20.10 -14.46 10.19
CA SER A 198 -20.56 -15.42 9.18
C SER A 198 -21.70 -14.82 8.35
N GLY A 199 -21.58 -14.89 7.03
CA GLY A 199 -22.68 -14.54 6.11
C GLY A 199 -23.74 -15.61 5.97
N SER A 200 -23.57 -16.79 6.60
CA SER A 200 -24.51 -17.92 6.47
C SER A 200 -25.74 -17.82 7.37
N ARG A 201 -25.80 -16.85 8.25
CA ARG A 201 -26.94 -16.55 9.14
C ARG A 201 -27.05 -15.05 9.44
N PRO A 202 -28.22 -14.56 9.87
CA PRO A 202 -28.34 -13.20 10.40
C PRO A 202 -27.47 -13.00 11.65
N SER A 203 -26.89 -11.83 11.80
CA SER A 203 -26.16 -11.42 13.00
C SER A 203 -27.14 -11.13 14.14
N THR A 204 -26.78 -11.52 15.36
CA THR A 204 -27.54 -11.13 16.56
C THR A 204 -27.35 -9.67 16.94
N PRO A 205 -28.23 -9.06 17.75
CA PRO A 205 -28.02 -7.71 18.28
C PRO A 205 -26.68 -7.58 19.02
N GLU A 206 -26.36 -8.54 19.91
CA GLU A 206 -25.09 -8.55 20.66
C GLU A 206 -23.87 -8.58 19.75
N GLU A 207 -23.90 -9.37 18.67
CA GLU A 207 -22.81 -9.43 17.69
C GLU A 207 -22.65 -8.09 16.95
N ARG A 208 -23.75 -7.46 16.56
CA ARG A 208 -23.74 -6.14 15.91
C ARG A 208 -23.16 -5.08 16.83
N ASP A 209 -23.59 -5.04 18.09
CA ASP A 209 -23.09 -4.08 19.08
C ASP A 209 -21.60 -4.28 19.33
N TYR A 210 -21.13 -5.52 19.43
CA TYR A 210 -19.74 -5.84 19.60
C TYR A 210 -18.87 -5.38 18.41
N VAL A 211 -19.30 -5.70 17.19
CA VAL A 211 -18.60 -5.27 15.95
C VAL A 211 -18.61 -3.75 15.80
N GLN A 212 -19.77 -3.10 16.10
CA GLN A 212 -19.86 -1.64 16.08
C GLN A 212 -18.86 -1.00 17.07
N ASN A 213 -18.70 -1.56 18.25
CA ASN A 213 -17.73 -1.08 19.23
C ASN A 213 -16.28 -1.21 18.71
N LEU A 214 -15.91 -2.29 18.03
CA LEU A 214 -14.59 -2.45 17.40
C LEU A 214 -14.36 -1.38 16.34
N VAL A 215 -15.35 -1.12 15.51
CA VAL A 215 -15.30 -0.04 14.49
C VAL A 215 -15.09 1.32 15.17
N MET A 216 -15.84 1.60 16.24
CA MET A 216 -15.74 2.88 16.96
C MET A 216 -14.41 3.06 17.70
N GLN A 217 -13.81 2.00 18.24
CA GLN A 217 -12.45 2.06 18.83
C GLN A 217 -11.41 2.45 17.78
N THR A 218 -11.47 1.81 16.61
CA THR A 218 -10.56 2.09 15.49
C THR A 218 -10.77 3.50 14.95
N TYR A 219 -12.03 3.91 14.78
CA TYR A 219 -12.41 5.27 14.39
C TYR A 219 -11.89 6.32 15.39
N GLY A 220 -12.02 6.04 16.70
CA GLY A 220 -11.49 6.92 17.75
C GLY A 220 -9.98 7.14 17.62
N LYS A 221 -9.21 6.09 17.33
CA LYS A 221 -7.78 6.21 17.07
C LYS A 221 -7.49 7.10 15.84
N PHE A 222 -8.22 6.92 14.73
CA PHE A 222 -8.03 7.73 13.53
C PHE A 222 -8.31 9.21 13.82
N VAL A 223 -9.47 9.53 14.43
CA VAL A 223 -9.83 10.91 14.78
C VAL A 223 -8.80 11.52 15.74
N GLY A 224 -8.34 10.78 16.74
CA GLY A 224 -7.31 11.23 17.67
C GLY A 224 -6.00 11.60 16.98
N ILE A 225 -5.57 10.83 15.97
CA ILE A 225 -4.38 11.15 15.17
C ILE A 225 -4.61 12.41 14.33
N VAL A 226 -5.77 12.53 13.66
CA VAL A 226 -6.12 13.76 12.92
C VAL A 226 -6.09 14.97 13.85
N ALA A 227 -6.71 14.86 15.03
CA ALA A 227 -6.76 15.93 16.03
C ALA A 227 -5.35 16.38 16.45
N ALA A 228 -4.47 15.41 16.74
CA ALA A 228 -3.10 15.69 17.16
C ALA A 228 -2.24 16.30 16.04
N GLU A 229 -2.29 15.75 14.84
CA GLU A 229 -1.43 16.17 13.73
C GLU A 229 -1.92 17.46 13.05
N ARG A 230 -3.22 17.75 13.13
CA ARG A 230 -3.82 18.97 12.54
C ARG A 230 -4.16 20.04 13.58
N ASN A 231 -3.93 19.75 14.86
CA ASN A 231 -4.28 20.64 15.97
C ASN A 231 -5.76 21.10 15.92
N ILE A 232 -6.67 20.14 15.70
CA ILE A 232 -8.12 20.36 15.64
C ILE A 232 -8.76 19.57 16.80
N PRO A 233 -9.66 20.16 17.60
CA PRO A 233 -10.35 19.43 18.66
C PRO A 233 -11.14 18.22 18.09
N GLU A 234 -11.07 17.06 18.78
CA GLU A 234 -11.78 15.85 18.33
C GLU A 234 -13.27 16.07 18.16
N ASP A 235 -13.91 16.82 19.07
CA ASP A 235 -15.34 17.11 18.97
C ASP A 235 -15.68 17.93 17.73
N ALA A 236 -14.82 18.87 17.32
CA ALA A 236 -15.00 19.62 16.09
C ALA A 236 -14.88 18.72 14.85
N LEU A 237 -13.96 17.76 14.89
CA LEU A 237 -13.82 16.75 13.82
C LEU A 237 -15.05 15.84 13.75
N ARG A 238 -15.49 15.28 14.89
CA ARG A 238 -16.62 14.34 14.96
C ARG A 238 -17.94 14.97 14.56
N ASN A 239 -18.16 16.23 14.93
CA ASN A 239 -19.36 16.99 14.57
C ASN A 239 -19.26 17.67 13.19
N GLY A 240 -18.12 17.53 12.53
CA GLY A 240 -17.83 18.15 11.23
C GLY A 240 -17.45 17.15 10.15
N VAL A 241 -16.18 17.14 9.77
CA VAL A 241 -15.68 16.45 8.57
C VAL A 241 -15.22 15.01 8.81
N ALA A 242 -15.24 14.52 10.05
CA ALA A 242 -14.82 13.15 10.37
C ALA A 242 -15.99 12.16 10.43
N ASP A 243 -17.01 12.35 9.61
CA ASP A 243 -18.18 11.45 9.50
C ASP A 243 -18.03 10.38 8.39
N GLY A 244 -16.82 10.26 7.84
CA GLY A 244 -16.51 9.34 6.75
C GLY A 244 -16.69 9.92 5.35
N ARG A 245 -17.12 11.19 5.24
CA ARG A 245 -17.28 11.83 3.92
C ARG A 245 -15.94 12.05 3.21
N VAL A 246 -15.98 11.96 1.88
CA VAL A 246 -14.88 12.41 1.01
C VAL A 246 -14.98 13.91 0.83
N LEU A 247 -13.85 14.58 0.82
CA LEU A 247 -13.71 16.02 0.61
C LEU A 247 -12.91 16.26 -0.67
N SER A 248 -13.17 17.41 -1.31
CA SER A 248 -12.24 17.95 -2.29
C SER A 248 -10.99 18.50 -1.59
N GLY A 249 -9.89 18.68 -2.34
CA GLY A 249 -8.71 19.35 -1.76
C GLY A 249 -9.00 20.75 -1.28
N LYS A 250 -9.89 21.49 -1.98
CA LYS A 250 -10.35 22.80 -1.55
C LYS A 250 -11.06 22.72 -0.19
N ASP A 251 -12.04 21.82 -0.04
CA ASP A 251 -12.77 21.66 1.23
C ASP A 251 -11.85 21.19 2.36
N ALA A 252 -10.85 20.34 2.03
CA ALA A 252 -9.87 19.88 2.98
C ALA A 252 -8.94 21.01 3.47
N LEU A 253 -8.61 21.97 2.61
CA LEU A 253 -7.87 23.17 3.02
C LEU A 253 -8.71 24.04 3.94
N GLU A 254 -9.97 24.31 3.60
CA GLU A 254 -10.91 25.06 4.44
C GLU A 254 -11.11 24.40 5.81
N ALA A 255 -11.16 23.04 5.82
CA ALA A 255 -11.24 22.26 7.06
C ALA A 255 -9.90 22.12 7.80
N LYS A 256 -8.81 22.72 7.31
CA LYS A 256 -7.44 22.63 7.86
C LYS A 256 -6.86 21.21 7.90
N LEU A 257 -7.38 20.32 7.08
CA LEU A 257 -6.87 18.94 6.95
C LEU A 257 -5.60 18.86 6.10
N ILE A 258 -5.35 19.87 5.26
CA ILE A 258 -4.11 20.04 4.49
C ILE A 258 -3.56 21.47 4.69
N ASP A 259 -2.34 21.72 4.21
CA ASP A 259 -1.66 22.98 4.44
C ASP A 259 -1.71 23.91 3.24
N GLN A 260 -1.83 23.37 2.01
CA GLN A 260 -1.71 24.14 0.79
C GLN A 260 -2.41 23.44 -0.38
N LEU A 261 -2.94 24.23 -1.33
CA LEU A 261 -3.29 23.73 -2.65
C LEU A 261 -2.07 23.80 -3.56
N GLY A 262 -1.88 22.76 -4.38
CA GLY A 262 -0.77 22.65 -5.32
C GLY A 262 -0.64 21.24 -5.87
N ASP A 263 0.41 21.01 -6.63
CA ASP A 263 0.71 19.74 -7.28
C ASP A 263 2.06 19.15 -6.81
N LEU A 264 2.55 18.16 -7.53
CA LEU A 264 3.82 17.51 -7.22
C LEU A 264 5.02 18.47 -7.34
N ASP A 265 5.00 19.37 -8.31
CA ASP A 265 6.07 20.34 -8.51
C ASP A 265 6.12 21.35 -7.37
N ASP A 266 4.97 21.77 -6.85
CA ASP A 266 4.88 22.61 -5.67
C ASP A 266 5.36 21.88 -4.40
N ALA A 267 5.07 20.60 -4.28
CA ALA A 267 5.61 19.76 -3.20
C ALA A 267 7.13 19.60 -3.28
N VAL A 268 7.69 19.46 -4.47
CA VAL A 268 9.14 19.42 -4.69
C VAL A 268 9.79 20.77 -4.31
N LYS A 269 9.22 21.90 -4.75
CA LYS A 269 9.69 23.24 -4.35
C LYS A 269 9.67 23.40 -2.83
N LYS A 270 8.59 22.98 -2.19
CA LYS A 270 8.44 23.02 -0.73
C LYS A 270 9.45 22.11 -0.02
N ALA A 271 9.73 20.93 -0.57
CA ALA A 271 10.74 20.03 -0.03
C ALA A 271 12.17 20.60 -0.19
N ILE A 272 12.47 21.26 -1.30
CA ILE A 272 13.75 22.00 -1.50
C ILE A 272 13.90 23.11 -0.45
N GLU A 273 12.84 23.89 -0.24
CA GLU A 273 12.79 24.96 0.77
C GLU A 273 13.06 24.40 2.18
N LEU A 274 12.25 23.44 2.62
CA LEU A 274 12.32 22.86 3.96
C LEU A 274 13.60 22.03 4.20
N GLY A 275 14.16 21.46 3.15
CA GLY A 275 15.41 20.70 3.18
C GLY A 275 16.67 21.56 3.05
N GLY A 276 16.53 22.87 2.77
CA GLY A 276 17.66 23.78 2.51
C GLY A 276 18.54 23.28 1.35
N ALA A 277 17.95 22.84 0.24
CA ALA A 277 18.62 22.15 -0.84
C ALA A 277 18.41 22.81 -2.21
N PRO A 278 18.76 24.10 -2.39
CA PRO A 278 18.63 24.75 -3.69
C PRO A 278 19.48 24.01 -4.73
N GLY A 279 18.97 23.87 -5.94
CA GLY A 279 19.64 23.16 -7.03
C GLY A 279 19.70 21.63 -6.89
N ALA A 280 18.99 21.04 -5.94
CA ALA A 280 18.98 19.59 -5.69
C ALA A 280 18.45 18.79 -6.90
N THR A 281 19.02 17.62 -7.13
CA THR A 281 18.48 16.62 -8.05
C THR A 281 17.22 15.98 -7.43
N VAL A 282 16.17 15.85 -8.22
CA VAL A 282 14.95 15.13 -7.80
C VAL A 282 15.04 13.70 -8.29
N VAL A 283 15.02 12.75 -7.37
CA VAL A 283 15.10 11.31 -7.67
C VAL A 283 13.87 10.58 -7.17
N GLU A 284 13.41 9.60 -7.92
CA GLU A 284 12.32 8.70 -7.55
C GLU A 284 12.87 7.31 -7.27
N TYR A 285 12.42 6.69 -6.21
CA TYR A 285 12.77 5.30 -5.90
C TYR A 285 11.84 4.34 -6.62
N ARG A 286 12.41 3.50 -7.49
CA ARG A 286 11.67 2.45 -8.19
C ARG A 286 12.19 1.08 -7.81
N ALA A 287 11.27 0.15 -7.57
CA ALA A 287 11.63 -1.24 -7.36
C ALA A 287 12.43 -1.77 -8.57
N ILE A 288 13.49 -2.50 -8.31
CA ILE A 288 14.21 -3.20 -9.37
C ILE A 288 13.33 -4.36 -9.82
N GLU A 289 12.84 -4.31 -11.05
CA GLU A 289 12.14 -5.43 -11.66
C GLU A 289 13.13 -6.59 -11.82
N SER A 290 13.11 -7.54 -10.90
CA SER A 290 13.91 -8.77 -11.02
C SER A 290 13.05 -9.87 -11.61
N PHE A 291 13.63 -10.66 -12.52
CA PHE A 291 13.01 -11.87 -13.08
C PHE A 291 12.52 -12.82 -11.97
N GLY A 292 13.17 -12.81 -10.79
CA GLY A 292 12.72 -13.54 -9.61
C GLY A 292 11.38 -13.05 -9.02
N ARG A 293 10.99 -11.78 -9.24
CA ARG A 293 9.66 -11.27 -8.86
C ARG A 293 8.59 -11.83 -9.80
N LEU A 294 8.91 -11.93 -11.09
CA LEU A 294 8.04 -12.55 -12.10
C LEU A 294 7.82 -14.05 -11.81
N LEU A 295 8.90 -14.79 -11.48
CA LEU A 295 8.81 -16.21 -11.12
C LEU A 295 8.02 -16.45 -9.82
N ARG A 296 8.04 -15.53 -8.86
CA ARG A 296 7.21 -15.63 -7.63
C ARG A 296 5.71 -15.49 -7.92
N ILE A 297 5.34 -14.72 -8.94
CA ILE A 297 3.93 -14.58 -9.37
C ILE A 297 3.44 -15.93 -9.94
N PHE A 298 4.28 -16.64 -10.69
CA PHE A 298 3.94 -17.95 -11.29
C PHE A 298 4.18 -19.14 -10.35
N GLY A 299 5.04 -19.00 -9.33
CA GLY A 299 5.38 -20.09 -8.39
C GLY A 299 4.48 -20.18 -7.13
N LYS A 300 3.53 -19.28 -6.96
CA LYS A 300 2.52 -19.32 -5.88
C LYS A 300 1.15 -19.84 -6.33
N ALA A 301 1.08 -20.46 -7.48
CA ALA A 301 -0.12 -21.14 -7.98
C ALA A 301 -0.10 -22.63 -7.60
N ASP A 302 -0.11 -22.91 -6.26
CA ASP A 302 -0.43 -24.22 -5.70
C ASP A 302 -1.39 -24.04 -4.51
#